data_9cf6642eab1c1d322f3d69306e282d5e
#
_entry.id   9cf6642eab1c1d322f3d69306e282d5e
#
_cell.length_a   1.000
_cell.length_b   1.000
_cell.length_c   1.000
_cell.angle_alpha   90.00
_cell.angle_beta   90.00
_cell.angle_gamma   90.00
#
_symmetry.space_group_name_H-M   'P 1'
#
loop_
_entity.id
_entity.type
_entity.pdbx_description
1 polymer ?
#
loop_
_entity_poly.entity_id
_entity_poly.type
_entity_poly.pdbx_seq_one_letter_code
_entity_poly.pdbx_strand_id
1 'polypeptide(L)'
;TITNSGTGDAKNVFLRSIIPPQFSHPGGDDLEYSVGVIPAGGTKQVQLKLKAIKPGAGKNISSVMGDGNLKVATEIPLKVIGTSEQFLLTRKGPKSRNLGQSGTYENVITNNSESLIQTISVFESVPPGMKFISASENGHFDTVRNVVQWDIPELASGDRHVLTIELASTDVGKQISTVQVVIDNSTKHSASLQSETTILGQPLLKVETSDLKGPLTIGEKMTMQMQLTNQGSASATNVEFRVKIPQELVFLSAKGPVRYKQVGSFVIFEPAQEMPAKQTLNFELSFAAQNKGDAQVLVQVQSKQMEKPLSQEEAISVLDKLQ
;
A
#
# COMPACT_ATOMS: atom_id res chain seq x y z
N THR A 1 14.05 20.46 0.20
CA THR A 1 14.03 21.04 -1.16
C THR A 1 12.71 21.78 -1.39
N ILE A 2 12.76 23.01 -1.89
CA ILE A 2 11.61 23.87 -2.21
C ILE A 2 11.68 24.14 -3.72
N THR A 3 10.62 23.81 -4.45
CA THR A 3 10.55 23.98 -5.90
C THR A 3 9.39 24.92 -6.26
N ASN A 4 9.68 25.90 -7.10
CA ASN A 4 8.66 26.75 -7.73
C ASN A 4 8.26 26.13 -9.08
N SER A 5 7.16 25.43 -9.12
CA SER A 5 6.62 24.82 -10.36
C SER A 5 5.74 25.80 -11.19
N GLY A 6 5.60 27.04 -10.74
CA GLY A 6 4.86 28.08 -11.43
C GLY A 6 5.62 28.70 -12.60
N THR A 7 4.91 29.56 -13.35
CA THR A 7 5.46 30.32 -14.50
C THR A 7 6.02 31.71 -14.14
N GLY A 8 5.87 32.13 -12.88
CA GLY A 8 6.38 33.39 -12.33
C GLY A 8 7.29 33.15 -11.15
N ASP A 9 8.11 34.17 -10.83
CA ASP A 9 9.02 34.12 -9.67
C ASP A 9 8.23 34.13 -8.36
N ALA A 10 8.54 33.23 -7.45
CA ALA A 10 8.08 33.28 -6.07
C ALA A 10 8.97 34.24 -5.27
N LYS A 11 8.40 35.34 -4.76
CA LYS A 11 9.11 36.38 -4.02
C LYS A 11 8.83 36.31 -2.52
N ASN A 12 9.75 36.85 -1.74
CA ASN A 12 9.67 36.89 -0.27
C ASN A 12 9.34 35.51 0.33
N VAL A 13 10.04 34.47 -0.17
CA VAL A 13 9.80 33.11 0.28
C VAL A 13 10.47 32.88 1.63
N PHE A 14 9.69 32.41 2.61
CA PHE A 14 10.13 32.01 3.94
C PHE A 14 9.81 30.54 4.18
N LEU A 15 10.75 29.85 4.81
CA LEU A 15 10.56 28.50 5.32
C LEU A 15 10.42 28.58 6.83
N ARG A 16 9.30 28.09 7.39
CA ARG A 16 9.12 27.88 8.82
C ARG A 16 9.16 26.40 9.12
N SER A 17 9.89 25.99 10.15
CA SER A 17 10.02 24.59 10.55
C SER A 17 9.78 24.45 12.05
N ILE A 18 8.74 23.69 12.40
CA ILE A 18 8.39 23.34 13.78
C ILE A 18 9.05 22.00 14.11
N ILE A 19 9.93 22.03 15.12
CA ILE A 19 10.75 20.89 15.53
C ILE A 19 10.00 20.13 16.64
N PRO A 20 9.85 18.79 16.50
CA PRO A 20 9.19 18.02 17.54
C PRO A 20 10.07 17.89 18.79
N PRO A 21 9.45 17.74 19.98
CA PRO A 21 10.14 17.81 21.28
C PRO A 21 11.18 16.71 21.55
N GLN A 22 11.33 15.75 20.65
CA GLN A 22 12.38 14.72 20.67
C GLN A 22 13.73 15.25 20.17
N PHE A 23 13.73 16.44 19.55
CA PHE A 23 14.91 17.07 18.99
C PHE A 23 15.12 18.45 19.54
N SER A 24 16.35 18.96 19.43
CA SER A 24 16.70 20.34 19.73
C SER A 24 17.49 20.97 18.59
N HIS A 25 17.37 22.28 18.47
CA HIS A 25 18.17 23.13 17.59
C HIS A 25 18.61 24.37 18.34
N PRO A 26 19.82 24.93 18.10
CA PRO A 26 20.30 26.13 18.78
C PRO A 26 19.38 27.35 18.63
N GLY A 27 18.60 27.42 17.54
CA GLY A 27 17.64 28.49 17.29
C GLY A 27 16.25 28.27 17.89
N GLY A 28 16.03 27.22 18.71
CA GLY A 28 14.74 26.90 19.31
C GLY A 28 13.97 25.83 18.50
N ASP A 29 12.68 25.69 18.81
CA ASP A 29 11.79 24.67 18.25
C ASP A 29 10.87 25.20 17.13
N ASP A 30 10.84 26.49 16.90
CA ASP A 30 10.11 27.17 15.83
C ASP A 30 11.11 28.05 15.04
N LEU A 31 11.56 27.53 13.92
CA LEU A 31 12.61 28.15 13.11
C LEU A 31 12.01 28.82 11.90
N GLU A 32 12.49 30.03 11.63
CA GLU A 32 12.15 30.77 10.42
C GLU A 32 13.43 31.06 9.62
N TYR A 33 13.38 30.78 8.30
CA TYR A 33 14.51 30.98 7.40
C TYR A 33 14.04 31.70 6.13
N SER A 34 14.68 32.84 5.82
CA SER A 34 14.42 33.58 4.57
C SER A 34 15.10 32.87 3.39
N VAL A 35 14.31 32.34 2.49
CA VAL A 35 14.76 31.67 1.26
C VAL A 35 14.99 32.70 0.14
N GLY A 36 14.28 33.84 0.20
CA GLY A 36 14.34 34.91 -0.78
C GLY A 36 13.48 34.64 -2.02
N VAL A 37 14.06 34.82 -3.20
CA VAL A 37 13.36 34.60 -4.47
C VAL A 37 13.68 33.21 -5.02
N ILE A 38 12.65 32.50 -5.49
CA ILE A 38 12.80 31.25 -6.26
C ILE A 38 12.24 31.51 -7.66
N PRO A 39 13.09 31.56 -8.70
CA PRO A 39 12.64 31.78 -10.07
C PRO A 39 11.64 30.72 -10.54
N ALA A 40 10.87 31.05 -11.58
CA ALA A 40 9.98 30.10 -12.24
C ALA A 40 10.73 28.82 -12.63
N GLY A 41 10.22 27.65 -12.27
CA GLY A 41 10.87 26.36 -12.47
C GLY A 41 12.09 26.10 -11.57
N GLY A 42 12.49 27.06 -10.73
CA GLY A 42 13.68 26.99 -9.89
C GLY A 42 13.49 26.16 -8.63
N THR A 43 14.63 25.76 -8.05
CA THR A 43 14.68 24.96 -6.82
C THR A 43 15.71 25.52 -5.84
N LYS A 44 15.38 25.51 -4.54
CA LYS A 44 16.27 25.85 -3.42
C LYS A 44 16.35 24.69 -2.43
N GLN A 45 17.55 24.43 -1.92
CA GLN A 45 17.78 23.45 -0.86
C GLN A 45 18.12 24.15 0.45
N VAL A 46 17.47 23.74 1.54
CA VAL A 46 17.75 24.18 2.90
C VAL A 46 18.07 22.96 3.73
N GLN A 47 19.16 23.00 4.48
CA GLN A 47 19.62 21.92 5.36
C GLN A 47 19.29 22.27 6.80
N LEU A 48 18.57 21.37 7.49
CA LEU A 48 18.27 21.49 8.91
C LEU A 48 19.02 20.40 9.68
N LYS A 49 19.89 20.81 10.64
CA LYS A 49 20.61 19.89 11.51
C LYS A 49 19.95 19.86 12.88
N LEU A 50 19.44 18.72 13.29
CA LEU A 50 18.78 18.50 14.57
C LEU A 50 19.63 17.59 15.46
N LYS A 51 19.63 17.87 16.77
CA LYS A 51 20.20 17.00 17.80
C LYS A 51 19.04 16.23 18.47
N ALA A 52 19.08 14.90 18.44
CA ALA A 52 18.18 14.07 19.22
C ALA A 52 18.44 14.25 20.72
N ILE A 53 17.39 14.47 21.52
CA ILE A 53 17.50 14.77 22.96
C ILE A 53 16.68 13.84 23.84
N LYS A 54 15.65 13.21 23.31
CA LYS A 54 14.84 12.21 24.04
C LYS A 54 14.19 11.23 23.07
N PRO A 55 13.97 9.98 23.50
CA PRO A 55 13.26 8.99 22.71
C PRO A 55 11.82 9.40 22.38
N GLY A 56 11.31 8.87 21.29
CA GLY A 56 9.92 9.04 20.90
C GLY A 56 9.74 9.38 19.44
N ALA A 57 8.51 9.32 18.98
CA ALA A 57 8.10 9.73 17.65
C ALA A 57 7.58 11.18 17.67
N GLY A 58 7.88 11.92 16.62
CA GLY A 58 7.38 13.26 16.41
C GLY A 58 7.31 13.56 14.92
N LYS A 59 6.76 14.72 14.57
CA LYS A 59 6.72 15.20 13.19
C LYS A 59 7.39 16.55 13.11
N ASN A 60 8.32 16.72 12.19
CA ASN A 60 8.75 18.03 11.77
C ASN A 60 7.71 18.59 10.80
N ILE A 61 7.16 19.74 11.09
CA ILE A 61 6.20 20.44 10.24
C ILE A 61 6.94 21.58 9.56
N SER A 62 7.13 21.46 8.25
CA SER A 62 7.77 22.50 7.44
C SER A 62 6.74 23.17 6.57
N SER A 63 6.62 24.50 6.65
CA SER A 63 5.74 25.31 5.83
C SER A 63 6.53 26.39 5.08
N VAL A 64 6.21 26.55 3.81
CA VAL A 64 6.78 27.58 2.95
C VAL A 64 5.69 28.59 2.64
N MET A 65 5.99 29.86 2.80
CA MET A 65 5.11 30.99 2.54
C MET A 65 5.82 32.01 1.65
N GLY A 66 5.06 32.78 0.89
CA GLY A 66 5.59 33.83 0.02
C GLY A 66 4.51 34.82 -0.41
N ASP A 67 4.88 35.81 -1.21
CA ASP A 67 3.94 36.78 -1.76
C ASP A 67 2.81 36.12 -2.54
N GLY A 68 1.65 36.79 -2.63
CA GLY A 68 0.49 36.29 -3.36
C GLY A 68 -0.24 35.13 -2.66
N ASN A 69 -0.17 35.07 -1.32
CA ASN A 69 -0.77 34.01 -0.50
C ASN A 69 -0.21 32.61 -0.80
N LEU A 70 1.00 32.51 -1.33
CA LEU A 70 1.66 31.22 -1.53
C LEU A 70 1.87 30.56 -0.15
N LYS A 71 1.32 29.37 0.00
CA LYS A 71 1.47 28.56 1.22
C LYS A 71 1.43 27.09 0.87
N VAL A 72 2.47 26.37 1.29
CA VAL A 72 2.53 24.89 1.23
C VAL A 72 3.13 24.37 2.52
N ALA A 73 2.65 23.24 3.03
CA ALA A 73 3.21 22.60 4.21
C ALA A 73 3.41 21.10 3.95
N THR A 74 4.42 20.55 4.63
CA THR A 74 4.70 19.12 4.63
C THR A 74 5.04 18.66 6.03
N GLU A 75 4.66 17.43 6.37
CA GLU A 75 5.00 16.79 7.63
C GLU A 75 6.01 15.67 7.36
N ILE A 76 7.10 15.67 8.08
CA ILE A 76 8.14 14.65 8.01
C ILE A 76 8.14 13.90 9.33
N PRO A 77 7.73 12.62 9.37
CA PRO A 77 7.80 11.83 10.57
C PRO A 77 9.27 11.61 10.96
N LEU A 78 9.59 11.94 12.18
CA LEU A 78 10.91 11.75 12.78
C LEU A 78 10.78 10.86 14.01
N LYS A 79 11.74 9.95 14.19
CA LYS A 79 11.76 9.05 15.34
C LYS A 79 13.14 9.06 15.96
N VAL A 80 13.20 9.33 17.26
CA VAL A 80 14.39 9.09 18.07
C VAL A 80 14.23 7.73 18.72
N ILE A 81 15.11 6.83 18.35
CA ILE A 81 15.23 5.53 19.02
C ILE A 81 15.88 5.82 20.38
N GLY A 82 15.18 5.41 21.45
CA GLY A 82 15.74 5.57 22.80
C GLY A 82 16.96 4.67 22.97
N THR A 83 18.09 5.27 23.23
CA THR A 83 19.11 4.60 24.02
C THR A 83 18.79 4.91 25.47
N SER A 84 18.53 3.92 26.32
CA SER A 84 18.84 4.11 27.72
C SER A 84 20.34 4.31 27.78
N GLU A 85 20.85 5.07 28.72
CA GLU A 85 22.30 5.20 28.91
C GLU A 85 22.96 3.81 29.06
N GLN A 86 22.19 2.78 29.40
CA GLN A 86 22.63 1.42 29.68
C GLN A 86 22.58 0.49 28.47
N PHE A 87 21.59 0.61 27.55
CA PHE A 87 21.49 -0.29 26.40
C PHE A 87 20.90 0.37 25.15
N LEU A 88 21.21 -0.21 23.99
CA LEU A 88 20.69 0.16 22.70
C LEU A 88 19.74 -0.92 22.19
N LEU A 89 18.50 -0.55 21.82
CA LEU A 89 17.56 -1.41 21.11
C LEU A 89 17.47 -0.98 19.64
N THR A 90 17.75 -1.93 18.75
CA THR A 90 17.53 -1.72 17.29
C THR A 90 16.67 -2.83 16.72
N ARG A 91 15.95 -2.54 15.63
CA ARG A 91 15.13 -3.51 14.93
C ARG A 91 15.38 -3.44 13.42
N LYS A 92 15.51 -4.61 12.80
CA LYS A 92 15.59 -4.78 11.36
C LYS A 92 14.43 -5.67 10.89
N GLY A 93 13.98 -5.47 9.68
CA GLY A 93 12.94 -6.29 9.08
C GLY A 93 12.46 -5.70 7.75
N PRO A 94 11.59 -6.40 7.03
CA PRO A 94 11.05 -5.93 5.78
C PRO A 94 10.17 -4.69 5.98
N LYS A 95 10.39 -3.68 5.14
CA LYS A 95 9.55 -2.47 5.12
C LYS A 95 8.22 -2.68 4.39
N SER A 96 8.18 -3.68 3.51
CA SER A 96 6.96 -4.06 2.79
C SER A 96 6.94 -5.57 2.53
N ARG A 97 5.74 -6.15 2.44
CA ARG A 97 5.46 -7.55 2.12
C ARG A 97 4.16 -7.64 1.34
N ASN A 98 4.04 -8.66 0.51
CA ASN A 98 2.75 -8.99 -0.08
C ASN A 98 1.89 -9.76 0.92
N LEU A 99 0.58 -9.59 0.81
CA LEU A 99 -0.39 -10.34 1.59
C LEU A 99 -0.13 -11.86 1.48
N GLY A 100 -0.17 -12.58 2.59
CA GLY A 100 0.09 -14.00 2.67
C GLY A 100 1.57 -14.40 2.79
N GLN A 101 2.51 -13.46 2.63
CA GLN A 101 3.94 -13.75 2.81
C GLN A 101 4.36 -13.58 4.26
N SER A 102 5.28 -14.42 4.71
CA SER A 102 5.95 -14.26 6.01
C SER A 102 7.22 -13.41 5.90
N GLY A 103 7.67 -12.90 7.02
CA GLY A 103 8.91 -12.13 7.13
C GLY A 103 9.52 -12.24 8.51
N THR A 104 10.86 -12.31 8.53
CA THR A 104 11.64 -12.33 9.76
C THR A 104 12.04 -10.92 10.17
N TYR A 105 11.84 -10.60 11.43
CA TYR A 105 12.25 -9.37 12.09
C TYR A 105 13.28 -9.68 13.16
N GLU A 106 14.32 -8.87 13.21
CA GLU A 106 15.45 -9.02 14.11
C GLU A 106 15.47 -7.86 15.10
N ASN A 107 15.40 -8.14 16.39
CA ASN A 107 15.60 -7.20 17.48
C ASN A 107 16.98 -7.42 18.06
N VAL A 108 17.77 -6.36 18.16
CA VAL A 108 19.12 -6.43 18.73
C VAL A 108 19.18 -5.53 19.95
N ILE A 109 19.52 -6.12 21.08
CA ILE A 109 19.78 -5.42 22.34
C ILE A 109 21.29 -5.41 22.54
N THR A 110 21.89 -4.24 22.70
CA THR A 110 23.31 -4.07 22.96
C THR A 110 23.49 -3.40 24.31
N ASN A 111 24.28 -4.00 25.22
CA ASN A 111 24.63 -3.39 26.48
C ASN A 111 25.75 -2.35 26.26
N ASN A 112 25.39 -1.07 26.36
CA ASN A 112 26.32 0.07 26.20
C ASN A 112 26.90 0.54 27.54
N SER A 113 26.52 -0.09 28.65
CA SER A 113 27.05 0.26 29.97
C SER A 113 28.37 -0.47 30.25
N GLU A 114 29.10 0.00 31.25
CA GLU A 114 30.33 -0.65 31.72
C GLU A 114 30.05 -1.85 32.66
N SER A 115 28.78 -2.13 32.96
CA SER A 115 28.35 -3.13 33.91
C SER A 115 27.54 -4.24 33.27
N LEU A 116 27.52 -5.43 33.88
CA LEU A 116 26.60 -6.51 33.54
C LEU A 116 25.17 -6.05 33.77
N ILE A 117 24.29 -6.25 32.75
CA ILE A 117 22.84 -6.09 32.91
C ILE A 117 22.22 -7.43 33.15
N GLN A 118 21.34 -7.53 34.16
CA GLN A 118 20.62 -8.75 34.50
C GLN A 118 19.12 -8.56 34.36
N THR A 119 18.37 -9.66 34.25
CA THR A 119 16.89 -9.69 34.24
C THR A 119 16.31 -8.79 33.17
N ILE A 120 16.60 -9.10 31.90
CA ILE A 120 16.11 -8.33 30.74
C ILE A 120 14.88 -9.07 30.20
N SER A 121 13.72 -8.39 30.22
CA SER A 121 12.51 -8.88 29.56
C SER A 121 12.24 -8.06 28.29
N VAL A 122 12.00 -8.77 27.20
CA VAL A 122 11.70 -8.18 25.89
C VAL A 122 10.29 -8.57 25.48
N PHE A 123 9.47 -7.58 25.13
CA PHE A 123 8.09 -7.77 24.69
C PHE A 123 7.94 -7.21 23.28
N GLU A 124 7.36 -8.00 22.38
CA GLU A 124 7.05 -7.54 21.05
C GLU A 124 5.57 -7.76 20.72
N SER A 125 4.86 -6.68 20.39
CA SER A 125 3.47 -6.75 19.95
C SER A 125 3.40 -7.29 18.52
N VAL A 126 2.54 -8.29 18.29
CA VAL A 126 2.17 -8.76 16.97
C VAL A 126 1.04 -7.85 16.43
N PRO A 127 1.22 -7.17 15.28
CA PRO A 127 0.18 -6.31 14.74
C PRO A 127 -1.10 -7.07 14.36
N PRO A 128 -2.29 -6.45 14.43
CA PRO A 128 -3.55 -7.13 14.11
C PRO A 128 -3.62 -7.75 12.71
N GLY A 129 -2.97 -7.11 11.71
CA GLY A 129 -2.89 -7.63 10.34
C GLY A 129 -1.71 -8.56 10.09
N MET A 130 -1.13 -9.14 11.16
CA MET A 130 -0.08 -10.15 11.09
C MET A 130 -0.37 -11.29 12.04
N LYS A 131 0.12 -12.47 11.67
CA LYS A 131 0.03 -13.70 12.48
C LYS A 131 1.42 -14.12 12.91
N PHE A 132 1.58 -14.45 14.18
CA PHE A 132 2.78 -15.07 14.71
C PHE A 132 3.03 -16.45 14.10
N ILE A 133 4.26 -16.71 13.67
CA ILE A 133 4.72 -18.01 13.14
C ILE A 133 5.68 -18.66 14.14
N SER A 134 6.78 -17.98 14.44
CA SER A 134 7.84 -18.50 15.31
C SER A 134 8.66 -17.37 15.93
N ALA A 135 9.38 -17.68 16.99
CA ALA A 135 10.36 -16.82 17.63
C ALA A 135 11.61 -17.60 18.01
N SER A 136 12.77 -16.93 17.96
CA SER A 136 14.03 -17.51 18.46
C SER A 136 14.02 -17.67 19.98
N GLU A 137 14.96 -18.44 20.50
CA GLU A 137 15.31 -18.53 21.93
C GLU A 137 14.10 -18.76 22.85
N ASN A 138 13.20 -19.66 22.44
CA ASN A 138 11.99 -20.02 23.19
C ASN A 138 11.10 -18.83 23.52
N GLY A 139 11.08 -17.78 22.67
CA GLY A 139 10.14 -16.66 22.80
C GLY A 139 8.71 -17.16 22.97
N HIS A 140 8.09 -16.82 24.09
CA HIS A 140 6.75 -17.23 24.44
C HIS A 140 5.70 -16.31 23.85
N PHE A 141 4.78 -16.84 23.02
CA PHE A 141 3.69 -16.08 22.44
C PHE A 141 2.44 -16.15 23.32
N ASP A 142 2.08 -15.00 23.92
CA ASP A 142 0.82 -14.82 24.64
C ASP A 142 -0.30 -14.49 23.62
N THR A 143 -1.18 -15.45 23.38
CA THR A 143 -2.29 -15.33 22.42
C THR A 143 -3.38 -14.35 22.86
N VAL A 144 -3.51 -14.08 24.17
CA VAL A 144 -4.51 -13.16 24.72
C VAL A 144 -4.08 -11.70 24.52
N ARG A 145 -2.80 -11.42 24.82
CA ARG A 145 -2.22 -10.08 24.68
C ARG A 145 -1.70 -9.80 23.28
N ASN A 146 -1.55 -10.85 22.46
CA ASN A 146 -0.93 -10.81 21.14
C ASN A 146 0.50 -10.26 21.19
N VAL A 147 1.31 -10.76 22.14
CA VAL A 147 2.67 -10.32 22.44
C VAL A 147 3.59 -11.53 22.52
N VAL A 148 4.78 -11.42 21.96
CA VAL A 148 5.87 -12.35 22.20
C VAL A 148 6.75 -11.80 23.31
N GLN A 149 7.11 -12.66 24.29
CA GLN A 149 8.00 -12.35 25.40
C GLN A 149 9.24 -13.20 25.31
N TRP A 150 10.40 -12.59 25.56
CA TRP A 150 11.69 -13.25 25.81
C TRP A 150 12.25 -12.75 27.13
N ASP A 151 12.92 -13.65 27.85
CA ASP A 151 13.65 -13.34 29.07
C ASP A 151 15.12 -13.69 28.86
N ILE A 152 15.97 -12.67 28.92
CA ILE A 152 17.43 -12.76 28.80
C ILE A 152 18.00 -12.64 30.23
N PRO A 153 18.64 -13.68 30.77
CA PRO A 153 19.10 -13.67 32.15
C PRO A 153 20.14 -12.56 32.41
N GLU A 154 21.09 -12.41 31.49
CA GLU A 154 22.18 -11.44 31.61
C GLU A 154 22.77 -11.04 30.25
N LEU A 155 23.37 -9.85 30.18
CA LEU A 155 24.08 -9.33 29.04
C LEU A 155 25.32 -8.55 29.52
N ALA A 156 26.51 -9.07 29.21
CA ALA A 156 27.78 -8.45 29.64
C ALA A 156 28.02 -7.09 28.95
N SER A 157 28.89 -6.28 29.53
CA SER A 157 29.29 -4.99 28.97
C SER A 157 29.80 -5.13 27.54
N GLY A 158 29.24 -4.34 26.60
CA GLY A 158 29.59 -4.36 25.19
C GLY A 158 28.96 -5.49 24.38
N ASP A 159 28.35 -6.48 25.03
CA ASP A 159 27.71 -7.59 24.35
C ASP A 159 26.38 -7.21 23.68
N ARG A 160 26.01 -8.02 22.68
CA ARG A 160 24.76 -7.90 21.95
C ARG A 160 23.99 -9.20 21.95
N HIS A 161 22.69 -9.10 22.11
CA HIS A 161 21.76 -10.22 22.03
C HIS A 161 20.79 -10.01 20.85
N VAL A 162 20.56 -11.07 20.08
CA VAL A 162 19.75 -11.01 18.85
C VAL A 162 18.54 -11.92 18.99
N LEU A 163 17.36 -11.34 18.98
CA LEU A 163 16.08 -12.04 18.99
C LEU A 163 15.39 -11.92 17.65
N THR A 164 14.84 -13.01 17.15
CA THR A 164 14.10 -12.99 15.88
C THR A 164 12.65 -13.42 16.09
N ILE A 165 11.76 -12.80 15.31
CA ILE A 165 10.36 -13.19 15.20
C ILE A 165 9.99 -13.33 13.73
N GLU A 166 9.24 -14.36 13.39
CA GLU A 166 8.65 -14.54 12.07
C GLU A 166 7.15 -14.27 12.12
N LEU A 167 6.69 -13.37 11.26
CA LEU A 167 5.29 -12.96 11.16
C LEU A 167 4.79 -13.17 9.73
N ALA A 168 3.58 -13.73 9.57
CA ALA A 168 2.87 -13.81 8.29
C ALA A 168 1.88 -12.65 8.14
N SER A 169 1.79 -12.09 6.95
CA SER A 169 0.87 -10.99 6.63
C SER A 169 -0.55 -11.53 6.40
N THR A 170 -1.55 -11.04 7.13
CA THR A 170 -2.95 -11.45 7.03
C THR A 170 -3.88 -10.37 6.49
N ASP A 171 -3.54 -9.09 6.68
CA ASP A 171 -4.32 -7.96 6.20
C ASP A 171 -3.45 -6.92 5.50
N VAL A 172 -4.01 -6.27 4.47
CA VAL A 172 -3.34 -5.18 3.74
C VAL A 172 -3.26 -3.92 4.56
N GLY A 173 -2.27 -3.08 4.24
CA GLY A 173 -2.08 -1.78 4.89
C GLY A 173 -0.88 -1.72 5.82
N LYS A 174 -0.82 -0.65 6.60
CA LYS A 174 0.29 -0.38 7.53
C LYS A 174 0.12 -1.20 8.80
N GLN A 175 1.14 -1.97 9.13
CA GLN A 175 1.21 -2.78 10.34
C GLN A 175 2.32 -2.23 11.23
N ILE A 176 1.99 -1.90 12.47
CA ILE A 176 2.93 -1.33 13.44
C ILE A 176 3.19 -2.35 14.54
N SER A 177 4.44 -2.77 14.67
CA SER A 177 4.94 -3.59 15.77
C SER A 177 5.67 -2.70 16.77
N THR A 178 5.48 -2.94 18.06
CA THR A 178 6.19 -2.27 19.15
C THR A 178 7.03 -3.28 19.89
N VAL A 179 8.32 -3.02 20.01
CA VAL A 179 9.24 -3.79 20.86
C VAL A 179 9.52 -2.96 22.10
N GLN A 180 9.40 -3.56 23.26
CA GLN A 180 9.72 -2.96 24.55
C GLN A 180 10.73 -3.84 25.28
N VAL A 181 11.77 -3.22 25.81
CA VAL A 181 12.78 -3.85 26.69
C VAL A 181 12.64 -3.27 28.08
N VAL A 182 12.59 -4.13 29.08
CA VAL A 182 12.52 -3.76 30.50
C VAL A 182 13.65 -4.47 31.23
N ILE A 183 14.40 -3.74 32.07
CA ILE A 183 15.48 -4.27 32.87
C ILE A 183 15.07 -4.21 34.36
N ASP A 184 15.39 -5.23 35.11
CA ASP A 184 15.12 -5.36 36.56
C ASP A 184 13.65 -5.10 36.95
N ASN A 185 12.71 -5.43 36.05
CA ASN A 185 11.28 -5.14 36.21
C ASN A 185 11.00 -3.65 36.50
N SER A 186 11.90 -2.76 36.09
CA SER A 186 11.84 -1.32 36.37
C SER A 186 11.50 -0.52 35.10
N THR A 187 10.43 0.28 35.16
CA THR A 187 10.07 1.21 34.08
C THR A 187 11.08 2.35 33.88
N LYS A 188 11.97 2.59 34.85
CA LYS A 188 13.05 3.58 34.76
C LYS A 188 14.15 3.15 33.78
N HIS A 189 14.36 1.86 33.63
CA HIS A 189 15.33 1.26 32.73
C HIS A 189 14.61 0.51 31.60
N SER A 190 13.85 1.23 30.81
CA SER A 190 13.11 0.66 29.69
C SER A 190 13.34 1.44 28.39
N ALA A 191 13.33 0.75 27.28
CA ALA A 191 13.31 1.35 25.93
C ALA A 191 12.16 0.75 25.12
N SER A 192 11.60 1.56 24.22
CA SER A 192 10.56 1.11 23.31
C SER A 192 10.85 1.58 21.90
N LEU A 193 10.62 0.69 20.93
CA LEU A 193 10.84 0.93 19.52
C LEU A 193 9.63 0.48 18.73
N GLN A 194 9.09 1.36 17.88
CA GLN A 194 8.05 1.01 16.92
C GLN A 194 8.64 0.86 15.52
N SER A 195 8.14 -0.09 14.77
CA SER A 195 8.47 -0.27 13.36
C SER A 195 7.21 -0.50 12.54
N GLU A 196 7.19 0.05 11.33
CA GLU A 196 6.11 -0.09 10.37
C GLU A 196 6.52 -1.04 9.26
N THR A 197 5.62 -1.96 8.91
CA THR A 197 5.68 -2.78 7.70
C THR A 197 4.41 -2.55 6.89
N THR A 198 4.54 -2.20 5.63
CA THR A 198 3.40 -2.05 4.72
C THR A 198 3.07 -3.36 4.04
N ILE A 199 1.86 -3.88 4.23
CA ILE A 199 1.38 -5.08 3.56
C ILE A 199 0.67 -4.67 2.27
N LEU A 200 1.20 -5.16 1.15
CA LEU A 200 0.73 -4.87 -0.20
C LEU A 200 -0.29 -5.92 -0.62
N GLY A 201 -1.44 -5.47 -1.08
CA GLY A 201 -2.42 -6.29 -1.76
C GLY A 201 -2.16 -6.33 -3.27
N GLN A 202 -2.85 -7.26 -3.95
CA GLN A 202 -2.85 -7.36 -5.41
C GLN A 202 -4.28 -7.42 -5.92
N PRO A 203 -4.62 -6.73 -7.03
CA PRO A 203 -5.87 -6.94 -7.71
C PRO A 203 -5.85 -8.28 -8.44
N LEU A 204 -7.00 -8.94 -8.50
CA LEU A 204 -7.22 -10.17 -9.25
C LEU A 204 -8.57 -10.07 -9.96
N LEU A 205 -8.55 -9.74 -11.23
CA LEU A 205 -9.77 -9.62 -12.02
C LEU A 205 -10.22 -10.99 -12.51
N LYS A 206 -11.52 -11.23 -12.41
CA LYS A 206 -12.22 -12.41 -12.95
C LYS A 206 -13.39 -11.93 -13.79
N VAL A 207 -13.52 -12.49 -14.98
CA VAL A 207 -14.69 -12.32 -15.84
C VAL A 207 -15.50 -13.59 -15.79
N GLU A 208 -16.83 -13.45 -15.64
CA GLU A 208 -17.80 -14.51 -15.80
C GLU A 208 -18.85 -14.06 -16.81
N THR A 209 -19.20 -14.94 -17.70
CA THR A 209 -20.19 -14.71 -18.75
C THR A 209 -21.37 -15.66 -18.53
N SER A 210 -22.57 -15.21 -18.86
CA SER A 210 -23.70 -16.16 -18.94
C SER A 210 -23.52 -17.05 -20.16
N ASP A 211 -23.87 -18.34 -20.02
CA ASP A 211 -23.92 -19.28 -21.14
C ASP A 211 -24.76 -18.71 -22.26
N LEU A 212 -24.22 -18.68 -23.44
CA LEU A 212 -24.95 -18.34 -24.66
C LEU A 212 -25.85 -19.54 -25.01
N LYS A 213 -27.16 -19.35 -24.86
CA LYS A 213 -28.12 -20.40 -25.19
C LYS A 213 -28.31 -20.45 -26.70
N GLY A 214 -27.95 -21.53 -27.31
CA GLY A 214 -28.03 -21.70 -28.75
C GLY A 214 -28.45 -23.09 -29.18
N PRO A 215 -28.56 -23.35 -30.52
CA PRO A 215 -28.18 -22.43 -31.61
C PRO A 215 -29.16 -21.26 -31.81
N LEU A 216 -28.68 -20.16 -32.42
CA LEU A 216 -29.53 -19.07 -32.86
C LEU A 216 -29.89 -19.22 -34.32
N THR A 217 -31.10 -18.76 -34.70
CA THR A 217 -31.52 -18.64 -36.08
C THR A 217 -31.28 -17.22 -36.59
N ILE A 218 -30.87 -17.03 -37.84
CA ILE A 218 -30.68 -15.72 -38.46
C ILE A 218 -31.87 -14.78 -38.19
N GLY A 219 -31.59 -13.61 -37.59
CA GLY A 219 -32.57 -12.60 -37.16
C GLY A 219 -32.99 -12.72 -35.69
N GLU A 220 -32.70 -13.84 -35.02
CA GLU A 220 -32.94 -13.94 -33.57
C GLU A 220 -32.01 -13.02 -32.77
N LYS A 221 -32.57 -12.47 -31.69
CA LYS A 221 -31.84 -11.62 -30.75
C LYS A 221 -31.46 -12.39 -29.48
N MET A 222 -30.32 -12.05 -28.95
CA MET A 222 -29.85 -12.58 -27.67
C MET A 222 -29.19 -11.53 -26.84
N THR A 223 -29.09 -11.78 -25.56
CA THR A 223 -28.41 -10.93 -24.61
C THR A 223 -27.43 -11.76 -23.80
N MET A 224 -26.16 -11.31 -23.77
CA MET A 224 -25.11 -11.88 -22.97
C MET A 224 -24.91 -11.01 -21.73
N GLN A 225 -24.97 -11.65 -20.58
CA GLN A 225 -24.63 -11.02 -19.29
C GLN A 225 -23.16 -11.29 -18.96
N MET A 226 -22.46 -10.32 -18.45
CA MET A 226 -21.06 -10.44 -18.08
C MET A 226 -20.84 -9.79 -16.70
N GLN A 227 -20.07 -10.44 -15.86
CA GLN A 227 -19.66 -9.93 -14.56
C GLN A 227 -18.15 -9.84 -14.50
N LEU A 228 -17.63 -8.65 -14.16
CA LEU A 228 -16.23 -8.43 -13.89
C LEU A 228 -16.07 -8.23 -12.38
N THR A 229 -15.37 -9.14 -11.72
CA THR A 229 -15.16 -9.09 -10.27
C THR A 229 -13.66 -8.91 -9.96
N ASN A 230 -13.33 -7.96 -9.11
CA ASN A 230 -12.00 -7.90 -8.51
C ASN A 230 -11.95 -8.80 -7.27
N GLN A 231 -11.51 -10.04 -7.43
CA GLN A 231 -11.36 -11.00 -6.33
C GLN A 231 -10.13 -10.77 -5.46
N GLY A 232 -9.27 -9.83 -5.86
CA GLY A 232 -8.02 -9.51 -5.20
C GLY A 232 -8.17 -8.84 -3.84
N SER A 233 -7.04 -8.39 -3.32
CA SER A 233 -6.91 -7.71 -2.03
C SER A 233 -6.54 -6.23 -2.16
N ALA A 234 -6.38 -5.72 -3.38
CA ALA A 234 -6.16 -4.30 -3.68
C ALA A 234 -7.04 -3.85 -4.85
N SER A 235 -7.18 -2.53 -5.00
CA SER A 235 -7.89 -1.92 -6.13
C SER A 235 -7.16 -2.18 -7.45
N ALA A 236 -7.90 -2.55 -8.50
CA ALA A 236 -7.43 -2.47 -9.87
C ALA A 236 -7.64 -1.05 -10.42
N THR A 237 -6.68 -0.52 -11.16
CA THR A 237 -6.78 0.83 -11.72
C THR A 237 -6.76 0.81 -13.25
N ASN A 238 -7.45 1.78 -13.84
CA ASN A 238 -7.61 1.91 -15.29
C ASN A 238 -8.09 0.58 -15.91
N VAL A 239 -9.24 0.10 -15.43
CA VAL A 239 -9.80 -1.20 -15.86
C VAL A 239 -10.54 -1.01 -17.18
N GLU A 240 -9.94 -1.51 -18.25
CA GLU A 240 -10.51 -1.51 -19.60
C GLU A 240 -11.29 -2.79 -19.85
N PHE A 241 -12.51 -2.65 -20.36
CA PHE A 241 -13.39 -3.78 -20.72
C PHE A 241 -13.82 -3.63 -22.17
N ARG A 242 -13.56 -4.64 -22.99
CA ARG A 242 -13.95 -4.63 -24.41
C ARG A 242 -14.44 -5.99 -24.87
N VAL A 243 -15.36 -5.98 -25.83
CA VAL A 243 -15.93 -7.19 -26.43
C VAL A 243 -15.79 -7.12 -27.93
N LYS A 244 -15.19 -8.14 -28.53
CA LYS A 244 -15.10 -8.29 -29.98
C LYS A 244 -16.34 -9.08 -30.47
N ILE A 245 -17.07 -8.47 -31.38
CA ILE A 245 -18.26 -9.07 -32.01
C ILE A 245 -17.83 -9.76 -33.29
N PRO A 246 -18.07 -11.06 -33.48
CA PRO A 246 -17.76 -11.78 -34.72
C PRO A 246 -18.73 -11.38 -35.83
N GLN A 247 -18.41 -11.73 -37.07
CA GLN A 247 -19.18 -11.36 -38.26
C GLN A 247 -20.54 -12.07 -38.38
N GLU A 248 -20.75 -13.14 -37.62
CA GLU A 248 -22.00 -13.88 -37.54
C GLU A 248 -23.05 -13.14 -36.74
N LEU A 249 -22.63 -12.15 -35.93
CA LEU A 249 -23.52 -11.38 -35.06
C LEU A 249 -23.44 -9.88 -35.40
N VAL A 250 -24.57 -9.19 -35.24
CA VAL A 250 -24.61 -7.72 -35.27
C VAL A 250 -24.92 -7.19 -33.89
N PHE A 251 -24.12 -6.20 -33.48
CA PHE A 251 -24.29 -5.50 -32.20
C PHE A 251 -25.58 -4.64 -32.24
N LEU A 252 -26.38 -4.71 -31.20
CA LEU A 252 -27.62 -3.94 -31.05
C LEU A 252 -27.46 -2.85 -29.95
N SER A 253 -27.07 -3.26 -28.75
CA SER A 253 -26.94 -2.36 -27.61
C SER A 253 -26.04 -2.96 -26.53
N ALA A 254 -25.53 -2.08 -25.66
CA ALA A 254 -24.84 -2.49 -24.44
C ALA A 254 -25.33 -1.67 -23.24
N LYS A 255 -25.22 -2.26 -22.05
CA LYS A 255 -25.42 -1.60 -20.76
C LYS A 255 -24.25 -1.93 -19.86
N GLY A 256 -23.90 -1.00 -18.99
CA GLY A 256 -22.81 -1.17 -18.01
C GLY A 256 -22.72 0.01 -17.07
N PRO A 257 -21.81 -0.05 -16.09
CA PRO A 257 -21.62 1.03 -15.12
C PRO A 257 -20.92 2.27 -15.72
N VAL A 258 -20.33 2.12 -16.92
CA VAL A 258 -19.64 3.19 -17.67
C VAL A 258 -20.17 3.27 -19.10
N ARG A 259 -19.91 4.38 -19.78
CA ARG A 259 -20.30 4.55 -21.17
C ARG A 259 -19.54 3.61 -22.08
N TYR A 260 -20.07 3.34 -23.26
CA TYR A 260 -19.42 2.55 -24.28
C TYR A 260 -19.42 3.25 -25.64
N LYS A 261 -18.55 2.79 -26.52
CA LYS A 261 -18.51 3.12 -27.93
C LYS A 261 -18.27 1.88 -28.78
N GLN A 262 -18.81 1.83 -29.98
CA GLN A 262 -18.48 0.81 -30.96
C GLN A 262 -17.38 1.33 -31.90
N VAL A 263 -16.33 0.55 -32.08
CA VAL A 263 -15.23 0.85 -33.00
C VAL A 263 -14.94 -0.41 -33.83
N GLY A 264 -15.42 -0.42 -35.07
CA GLY A 264 -15.37 -1.62 -35.91
C GLY A 264 -16.13 -2.77 -35.29
N SER A 265 -15.48 -3.90 -35.11
CA SER A 265 -16.04 -5.08 -34.47
C SER A 265 -15.93 -5.08 -32.93
N PHE A 266 -15.42 -4.02 -32.32
CA PHE A 266 -15.27 -3.92 -30.87
C PHE A 266 -16.33 -3.02 -30.24
N VAL A 267 -16.93 -3.49 -29.15
CA VAL A 267 -17.63 -2.65 -28.18
C VAL A 267 -16.66 -2.39 -27.05
N ILE A 268 -16.31 -1.13 -26.83
CA ILE A 268 -15.29 -0.71 -25.87
C ILE A 268 -15.97 0.16 -24.82
N PHE A 269 -15.90 -0.25 -23.57
CA PHE A 269 -16.37 0.54 -22.43
C PHE A 269 -15.29 1.52 -21.97
N GLU A 270 -15.70 2.70 -21.49
CA GLU A 270 -14.78 3.66 -20.90
C GLU A 270 -14.04 3.03 -19.70
N PRO A 271 -12.74 3.27 -19.54
CA PRO A 271 -12.00 2.67 -18.44
C PRO A 271 -12.56 3.08 -17.07
N ALA A 272 -12.83 2.10 -16.21
CA ALA A 272 -13.09 2.38 -14.81
C ALA A 272 -11.76 2.80 -14.15
N GLN A 273 -11.72 4.04 -13.64
CA GLN A 273 -10.48 4.60 -13.06
C GLN A 273 -9.98 3.77 -11.89
N GLU A 274 -10.90 3.27 -11.07
CA GLU A 274 -10.62 2.41 -9.94
C GLU A 274 -11.73 1.37 -9.78
N MET A 275 -11.33 0.13 -9.50
CA MET A 275 -12.20 -0.97 -9.13
C MET A 275 -11.70 -1.56 -7.81
N PRO A 276 -12.28 -1.18 -6.66
CA PRO A 276 -11.92 -1.69 -5.34
C PRO A 276 -11.88 -3.20 -5.24
N ALA A 277 -11.13 -3.70 -4.26
CA ALA A 277 -11.15 -5.11 -3.91
C ALA A 277 -12.58 -5.58 -3.60
N LYS A 278 -12.95 -6.77 -4.09
CA LYS A 278 -14.26 -7.40 -3.92
C LYS A 278 -15.43 -6.72 -4.65
N GLN A 279 -15.19 -5.66 -5.41
CA GLN A 279 -16.22 -5.04 -6.25
C GLN A 279 -16.54 -5.92 -7.45
N THR A 280 -17.82 -5.91 -7.85
CA THR A 280 -18.33 -6.52 -9.09
C THR A 280 -18.98 -5.43 -9.95
N LEU A 281 -18.65 -5.45 -11.25
CA LEU A 281 -19.26 -4.64 -12.29
C LEU A 281 -20.04 -5.56 -13.23
N ASN A 282 -21.28 -5.18 -13.55
CA ASN A 282 -22.14 -5.96 -14.43
C ASN A 282 -22.29 -5.26 -15.79
N PHE A 283 -22.20 -6.03 -16.86
CA PHE A 283 -22.33 -5.59 -18.23
C PHE A 283 -23.36 -6.48 -18.95
N GLU A 284 -24.04 -5.89 -19.92
CA GLU A 284 -25.01 -6.56 -20.76
C GLU A 284 -24.76 -6.15 -22.20
N LEU A 285 -24.65 -7.12 -23.12
CA LEU A 285 -24.60 -6.88 -24.55
C LEU A 285 -25.72 -7.64 -25.25
N SER A 286 -26.40 -6.93 -26.15
CA SER A 286 -27.44 -7.51 -27.00
C SER A 286 -26.97 -7.60 -28.45
N PHE A 287 -27.22 -8.71 -29.09
CA PHE A 287 -26.84 -9.04 -30.46
C PHE A 287 -28.07 -9.55 -31.24
N ALA A 288 -27.97 -9.52 -32.56
CA ALA A 288 -28.81 -10.32 -33.42
C ALA A 288 -27.97 -11.23 -34.32
N ALA A 289 -28.42 -12.43 -34.56
CA ALA A 289 -27.78 -13.34 -35.50
C ALA A 289 -27.92 -12.80 -36.93
N GLN A 290 -26.81 -12.70 -37.68
CA GLN A 290 -26.77 -12.07 -39.00
C GLN A 290 -26.36 -13.08 -40.10
N ASN A 291 -25.27 -13.79 -39.85
CA ASN A 291 -24.71 -14.75 -40.80
C ASN A 291 -24.59 -16.14 -40.17
N LYS A 292 -24.80 -17.17 -40.96
CA LYS A 292 -24.60 -18.56 -40.57
C LYS A 292 -23.12 -18.80 -40.23
N GLY A 293 -22.86 -19.54 -39.15
CA GLY A 293 -21.51 -19.96 -38.76
C GLY A 293 -21.40 -20.17 -37.25
N ASP A 294 -20.18 -20.44 -36.79
CA ASP A 294 -19.86 -20.56 -35.39
C ASP A 294 -19.29 -19.21 -34.92
N ALA A 295 -20.12 -18.46 -34.24
CA ALA A 295 -19.77 -17.14 -33.69
C ALA A 295 -18.92 -17.29 -32.41
N GLN A 296 -17.78 -16.61 -32.36
CA GLN A 296 -16.94 -16.55 -31.18
C GLN A 296 -16.86 -15.11 -30.66
N VAL A 297 -17.54 -14.85 -29.55
CA VAL A 297 -17.52 -13.56 -28.86
C VAL A 297 -16.32 -13.54 -27.92
N LEU A 298 -15.37 -12.62 -28.16
CA LEU A 298 -14.18 -12.50 -27.33
C LEU A 298 -14.34 -11.34 -26.35
N VAL A 299 -14.35 -11.63 -25.06
CA VAL A 299 -14.34 -10.66 -23.97
C VAL A 299 -12.91 -10.45 -23.50
N GLN A 300 -12.47 -9.20 -23.38
CA GLN A 300 -11.14 -8.85 -22.93
C GLN A 300 -11.18 -7.80 -21.84
N VAL A 301 -10.37 -8.02 -20.81
CA VAL A 301 -10.20 -7.11 -19.67
C VAL A 301 -8.71 -6.85 -19.45
N GLN A 302 -8.37 -5.59 -19.21
CA GLN A 302 -7.01 -5.17 -18.87
C GLN A 302 -7.08 -4.15 -17.73
N SER A 303 -6.09 -4.17 -16.84
CA SER A 303 -5.85 -3.11 -15.87
C SER A 303 -4.39 -2.68 -15.91
N LYS A 304 -4.09 -1.55 -15.30
CA LYS A 304 -2.69 -1.04 -15.23
C LYS A 304 -1.72 -2.04 -14.59
N GLN A 305 -2.21 -2.91 -13.70
CA GLN A 305 -1.41 -3.88 -12.97
C GLN A 305 -1.19 -5.20 -13.72
N MET A 306 -1.84 -5.37 -14.87
CA MET A 306 -1.76 -6.62 -15.65
C MET A 306 -0.78 -6.46 -16.82
N GLU A 307 0.13 -7.41 -17.00
CA GLU A 307 1.04 -7.44 -18.14
C GLU A 307 0.33 -7.84 -19.45
N LYS A 308 -0.68 -8.72 -19.33
CA LYS A 308 -1.47 -9.21 -20.47
C LYS A 308 -2.96 -9.11 -20.14
N PRO A 309 -3.83 -8.85 -21.14
CA PRO A 309 -5.26 -8.86 -20.93
C PRO A 309 -5.76 -10.25 -20.55
N LEU A 310 -6.72 -10.29 -19.65
CA LEU A 310 -7.57 -11.45 -19.43
C LEU A 310 -8.50 -11.57 -20.63
N SER A 311 -8.58 -12.75 -21.23
CA SER A 311 -9.46 -13.02 -22.37
C SER A 311 -10.35 -14.23 -22.09
N GLN A 312 -11.62 -14.10 -22.43
CA GLN A 312 -12.61 -15.19 -22.38
C GLN A 312 -13.37 -15.24 -23.69
N GLU A 313 -13.58 -16.44 -24.22
CA GLU A 313 -14.31 -16.67 -25.47
C GLU A 313 -15.60 -17.42 -25.17
N GLU A 314 -16.69 -16.94 -25.77
CA GLU A 314 -17.98 -17.60 -25.74
C GLU A 314 -18.40 -17.93 -27.17
N ALA A 315 -18.78 -19.18 -27.40
CA ALA A 315 -19.16 -19.69 -28.71
C ALA A 315 -20.66 -19.94 -28.82
N ILE A 316 -21.22 -19.59 -29.98
CA ILE A 316 -22.62 -19.93 -30.31
C ILE A 316 -22.74 -20.18 -31.81
N SER A 317 -23.47 -21.25 -32.18
CA SER A 317 -23.78 -21.56 -33.57
C SER A 317 -24.97 -20.75 -34.06
N VAL A 318 -24.85 -20.19 -35.25
CA VAL A 318 -25.91 -19.49 -35.98
C VAL A 318 -26.37 -20.34 -37.16
N LEU A 319 -27.62 -20.64 -37.21
CA LEU A 319 -28.27 -21.51 -38.26
C LEU A 319 -29.12 -20.66 -39.22
N ASP A 320 -29.34 -21.18 -40.40
CA ASP A 320 -30.31 -20.61 -41.34
C ASP A 320 -31.76 -20.66 -40.76
N LYS A 321 -32.59 -19.73 -41.19
CA LYS A 321 -34.02 -19.86 -40.93
C LYS A 321 -34.53 -21.17 -41.62
N LEU A 322 -35.20 -22.00 -40.84
CA LEU A 322 -35.97 -23.06 -41.41
C LEU A 322 -37.03 -22.41 -42.35
N GLN A 323 -37.03 -22.82 -43.62
CA GLN A 323 -38.04 -22.40 -44.60
C GLN A 323 -39.40 -23.01 -44.27
#